data_3787d2a119277b3fe9cb56c524346de5
#
_entry.id   3787d2a119277b3fe9cb56c524346de5
#
_cell.length_a   1.000
_cell.length_b   1.000
_cell.length_c   1.000
_cell.angle_alpha   90.00
_cell.angle_beta   90.00
_cell.angle_gamma   90.00
#
_symmetry.space_group_name_H-M   'P 1'
#
loop_
_entity.id
_entity.type
_entity.pdbx_description
1 polymer ?
#
loop_
_entity_poly.entity_id
_entity_poly.type
_entity_poly.pdbx_seq_one_letter_code
_entity_poly.pdbx_strand_id
1 'polypeptide(L)'
;MGSSELSLLKMAIMQSWNAVVITSADRAAGYPVKIANPAFCQMTGYAIDELYGQSLKMLQGPATDQEVINRLRSCLTSGEYFEGMTTNYRKDGSPYLVRWNISPVRDEVGDITHFVSVQQDMTAYAKVEETSKILGQALDAAAQPILVTDAQAKIIFANQAFCQVSDYEESELIGNTPSLFKSGLHDDDFYKNVKASLMTAKTFQAIFINKRKDGTLYHSEQSISAIKDQAGNITNYVSVGKDVTERLREEQALRESATVDQLTGLFNRNHGKALLSEAYSFTLSREEPMSLILCDIDHFKQINDSFGHPVGDQILAQVSGLLRKSVRGNDRVIRWGGEEFLILLENCTDMVAAELAERLRLRIASEQFQNVGKVTVSLGVASLFQKESLEQLISRCDEALYKSKRNGRNQLTLGKVRTSP
;
A
#
# COMPACT_ATOMS: atom_id res chain seq x y z
N MET A 1 -38.58 51.88 37.00
CA MET A 1 -37.25 51.25 37.13
C MET A 1 -36.35 52.19 37.89
N GLY A 2 -35.76 51.74 39.04
CA GLY A 2 -34.89 52.56 39.84
C GLY A 2 -33.53 52.78 39.15
N SER A 3 -32.84 53.85 39.45
CA SER A 3 -31.48 54.20 38.93
C SER A 3 -30.48 53.06 39.05
N SER A 4 -30.62 52.18 40.06
CA SER A 4 -29.81 50.99 40.31
C SER A 4 -30.02 49.86 39.29
N GLU A 5 -31.26 49.61 38.86
CA GLU A 5 -31.60 48.58 37.85
C GLU A 5 -31.13 48.96 36.45
N LEU A 6 -31.22 50.21 36.08
CA LEU A 6 -30.71 50.73 34.81
C LEU A 6 -29.20 50.62 34.74
N SER A 7 -28.49 50.89 35.84
CA SER A 7 -27.02 50.75 35.96
C SER A 7 -26.60 49.29 35.83
N LEU A 8 -27.34 48.35 36.43
CA LEU A 8 -27.06 46.92 36.36
C LEU A 8 -27.23 46.39 34.93
N LEU A 9 -28.33 46.75 34.25
CA LEU A 9 -28.59 46.37 32.85
C LEU A 9 -27.51 46.92 31.91
N LYS A 10 -27.10 48.16 32.08
CA LYS A 10 -25.99 48.75 31.32
C LYS A 10 -24.66 47.98 31.53
N MET A 11 -24.34 47.64 32.78
CA MET A 11 -23.13 46.85 33.08
C MET A 11 -23.21 45.46 32.45
N ALA A 12 -24.37 44.77 32.50
CA ALA A 12 -24.56 43.45 31.89
C ALA A 12 -24.31 43.47 30.39
N ILE A 13 -24.82 44.49 29.68
CA ILE A 13 -24.57 44.65 28.24
C ILE A 13 -23.09 44.94 27.96
N MET A 14 -22.47 45.82 28.75
CA MET A 14 -21.06 46.23 28.54
C MET A 14 -20.06 45.11 28.87
N GLN A 15 -20.40 44.16 29.75
CA GLN A 15 -19.57 43.01 30.11
C GLN A 15 -19.94 41.75 29.33
N SER A 16 -20.93 41.81 28.42
CA SER A 16 -21.29 40.68 27.60
C SER A 16 -20.16 40.26 26.65
N TRP A 17 -19.91 38.96 26.56
CA TRP A 17 -18.97 38.35 25.59
C TRP A 17 -19.46 38.45 24.18
N ASN A 18 -20.80 38.49 23.97
CA ASN A 18 -21.37 38.67 22.65
C ASN A 18 -21.29 40.17 22.25
N ALA A 19 -21.05 40.39 20.98
CA ALA A 19 -21.09 41.75 20.43
C ALA A 19 -22.52 42.25 20.41
N VAL A 20 -22.79 43.32 21.16
CA VAL A 20 -24.09 43.94 21.27
C VAL A 20 -24.05 45.36 20.76
N VAL A 21 -24.95 45.70 19.87
CA VAL A 21 -25.13 47.07 19.38
C VAL A 21 -26.62 47.46 19.40
N ILE A 22 -26.90 48.70 19.81
CA ILE A 22 -28.23 49.28 19.82
C ILE A 22 -28.25 50.45 18.85
N THR A 23 -29.18 50.45 17.93
CA THR A 23 -29.42 51.56 16.97
C THR A 23 -30.73 52.26 17.23
N SER A 24 -30.83 53.53 16.88
CA SER A 24 -32.12 54.23 16.81
C SER A 24 -33.00 53.63 15.69
N ALA A 25 -34.32 53.73 15.83
CA ALA A 25 -35.25 53.36 14.79
C ALA A 25 -35.43 54.43 13.69
N ASP A 26 -34.63 55.52 13.77
CA ASP A 26 -34.66 56.56 12.75
C ASP A 26 -34.20 56.08 11.38
N ARG A 27 -35.14 55.77 10.54
CA ARG A 27 -34.92 55.28 9.17
C ARG A 27 -34.29 56.34 8.26
N ALA A 28 -34.66 57.62 8.44
CA ALA A 28 -34.14 58.70 7.63
C ALA A 28 -32.66 58.92 7.86
N ALA A 29 -32.23 58.76 9.11
CA ALA A 29 -30.81 58.82 9.50
C ALA A 29 -30.07 57.48 9.26
N GLY A 30 -30.73 56.46 8.74
CA GLY A 30 -30.09 55.14 8.42
C GLY A 30 -29.87 54.23 9.61
N TYR A 31 -30.68 54.33 10.68
CA TYR A 31 -30.59 53.53 11.93
C TYR A 31 -29.26 53.75 12.66
N PRO A 32 -28.96 54.99 13.10
CA PRO A 32 -27.67 55.33 13.71
C PRO A 32 -27.43 54.56 15.00
N VAL A 33 -26.19 54.18 15.20
CA VAL A 33 -25.71 53.50 16.42
C VAL A 33 -25.83 54.45 17.62
N LYS A 34 -26.40 53.95 18.73
CA LYS A 34 -26.55 54.63 19.99
C LYS A 34 -25.66 54.04 21.09
N ILE A 35 -25.52 52.72 21.10
CA ILE A 35 -24.70 51.97 22.05
C ILE A 35 -24.04 50.85 21.29
N ALA A 36 -22.75 50.64 21.58
CA ALA A 36 -22.02 49.43 21.21
C ALA A 36 -21.20 48.99 22.42
N ASN A 37 -21.18 47.70 22.71
CA ASN A 37 -20.36 47.19 23.82
C ASN A 37 -18.91 46.96 23.39
N PRO A 38 -17.97 46.74 24.32
CA PRO A 38 -16.56 46.49 24.00
C PRO A 38 -16.36 45.29 23.04
N ALA A 39 -17.17 44.23 23.17
CA ALA A 39 -17.10 43.06 22.29
C ALA A 39 -17.44 43.42 20.83
N PHE A 40 -18.41 44.32 20.61
CA PHE A 40 -18.74 44.79 19.26
C PHE A 40 -17.60 45.62 18.65
N CYS A 41 -17.02 46.53 19.46
CA CYS A 41 -15.88 47.33 19.04
C CYS A 41 -14.66 46.43 18.69
N GLN A 42 -14.37 45.44 19.54
CA GLN A 42 -13.28 44.48 19.29
C GLN A 42 -13.53 43.65 18.04
N MET A 43 -14.76 43.16 17.83
CA MET A 43 -15.15 42.36 16.65
C MET A 43 -15.02 43.17 15.36
N THR A 44 -15.43 44.45 15.35
CA THR A 44 -15.46 45.28 14.15
C THR A 44 -14.18 46.08 13.90
N GLY A 45 -13.37 46.25 14.94
CA GLY A 45 -12.16 47.08 14.90
C GLY A 45 -12.41 48.60 14.98
N TYR A 46 -13.67 49.04 15.14
CA TYR A 46 -14.04 50.45 15.32
C TYR A 46 -14.13 50.83 16.78
N ALA A 47 -13.66 52.02 17.14
CA ALA A 47 -13.89 52.59 18.44
C ALA A 47 -15.35 53.06 18.61
N ILE A 48 -15.86 53.17 19.85
CA ILE A 48 -17.25 53.56 20.09
C ILE A 48 -17.55 54.92 19.53
N ASP A 49 -16.63 55.87 19.61
CA ASP A 49 -16.78 57.24 19.12
C ASP A 49 -16.89 57.29 17.58
N GLU A 50 -16.29 56.33 16.88
CA GLU A 50 -16.37 56.19 15.43
C GLU A 50 -17.68 55.54 14.98
N LEU A 51 -18.29 54.71 15.83
CA LEU A 51 -19.57 54.02 15.56
C LEU A 51 -20.76 54.91 15.92
N TYR A 52 -20.64 55.75 16.95
CA TYR A 52 -21.78 56.55 17.44
C TYR A 52 -22.33 57.45 16.36
N GLY A 53 -23.65 57.39 16.15
CA GLY A 53 -24.35 58.16 15.10
C GLY A 53 -24.16 57.65 13.68
N GLN A 54 -23.28 56.64 13.44
CA GLN A 54 -23.06 56.06 12.14
C GLN A 54 -24.05 54.91 11.82
N SER A 55 -24.29 54.68 10.54
CA SER A 55 -25.07 53.54 10.09
C SER A 55 -24.16 52.28 9.97
N LEU A 56 -24.64 51.12 10.44
CA LEU A 56 -23.91 49.85 10.33
C LEU A 56 -23.70 49.37 8.87
N LYS A 57 -24.24 50.11 7.87
CA LYS A 57 -23.91 49.88 6.44
C LYS A 57 -22.43 50.00 6.16
N MET A 58 -21.67 50.71 6.98
CA MET A 58 -20.20 50.84 6.89
C MET A 58 -19.46 49.51 7.04
N LEU A 59 -20.13 48.51 7.64
CA LEU A 59 -19.57 47.14 7.77
C LEU A 59 -19.83 46.27 6.56
N GLN A 60 -20.62 46.74 5.59
CA GLN A 60 -20.94 45.99 4.35
C GLN A 60 -19.84 46.20 3.32
N GLY A 61 -19.60 45.17 2.49
CA GLY A 61 -18.60 45.22 1.43
C GLY A 61 -18.93 44.23 0.26
N PRO A 62 -17.95 43.98 -0.62
CA PRO A 62 -18.19 43.23 -1.85
C PRO A 62 -18.78 41.82 -1.67
N ALA A 63 -18.41 41.10 -0.59
CA ALA A 63 -18.93 39.76 -0.32
C ALA A 63 -20.13 39.72 0.61
N THR A 64 -20.73 40.89 0.92
CA THR A 64 -21.93 40.93 1.74
C THR A 64 -23.15 40.47 0.91
N ASP A 65 -23.87 39.46 1.42
CA ASP A 65 -25.03 38.88 0.75
C ASP A 65 -26.18 39.85 0.71
N GLN A 66 -26.57 40.30 -0.51
CA GLN A 66 -27.61 41.30 -0.73
C GLN A 66 -29.02 40.76 -0.45
N GLU A 67 -29.23 39.44 -0.58
CA GLU A 67 -30.54 38.84 -0.23
C GLU A 67 -30.79 38.90 1.27
N VAL A 68 -29.75 38.57 2.07
CA VAL A 68 -29.78 38.70 3.52
C VAL A 68 -30.04 40.16 3.93
N ILE A 69 -29.34 41.12 3.28
CA ILE A 69 -29.53 42.54 3.55
C ILE A 69 -30.93 43.04 3.17
N ASN A 70 -31.48 42.57 2.06
CA ASN A 70 -32.86 42.92 1.65
C ASN A 70 -33.90 42.39 2.63
N ARG A 71 -33.73 41.16 3.12
CA ARG A 71 -34.56 40.57 4.17
C ARG A 71 -34.46 41.37 5.50
N LEU A 72 -33.23 41.75 5.87
CA LEU A 72 -32.98 42.63 7.03
C LEU A 72 -33.77 43.96 6.90
N ARG A 73 -33.71 44.62 5.72
CA ARG A 73 -34.42 45.87 5.47
C ARG A 73 -35.95 45.71 5.61
N SER A 74 -36.48 44.60 5.13
CA SER A 74 -37.90 44.27 5.29
C SER A 74 -38.29 44.15 6.78
N CYS A 75 -37.53 43.35 7.55
CA CYS A 75 -37.80 43.15 8.98
C CYS A 75 -37.63 44.46 9.80
N LEU A 76 -36.65 45.29 9.47
CA LEU A 76 -36.52 46.60 10.13
C LEU A 76 -37.70 47.53 9.82
N THR A 77 -38.28 47.41 8.63
CA THR A 77 -39.45 48.21 8.21
C THR A 77 -40.75 47.73 8.86
N SER A 78 -40.96 46.41 8.95
CA SER A 78 -42.14 45.80 9.58
C SER A 78 -42.05 45.76 11.11
N GLY A 79 -40.84 45.95 11.66
CA GLY A 79 -40.59 45.82 13.12
C GLY A 79 -40.68 44.39 13.60
N GLU A 80 -40.29 43.48 12.75
CA GLU A 80 -40.18 42.04 13.04
C GLU A 80 -38.79 41.64 13.47
N TYR A 81 -38.68 40.50 14.16
CA TYR A 81 -37.42 39.87 14.49
C TYR A 81 -36.65 39.46 13.23
N PHE A 82 -35.35 39.67 13.21
CA PHE A 82 -34.47 39.24 12.16
C PHE A 82 -33.34 38.34 12.70
N GLU A 83 -33.05 37.28 11.98
CA GLU A 83 -31.81 36.49 12.14
C GLU A 83 -31.19 36.24 10.77
N GLY A 84 -29.85 36.41 10.70
CA GLY A 84 -29.14 36.20 9.45
C GLY A 84 -27.66 35.97 9.65
N MET A 85 -27.00 35.58 8.59
CA MET A 85 -25.57 35.40 8.53
C MET A 85 -25.06 35.90 7.17
N THR A 86 -23.97 36.71 7.18
CA THR A 86 -23.31 37.19 5.96
C THR A 86 -21.89 37.62 6.25
N THR A 87 -21.16 37.97 5.20
CA THR A 87 -19.82 38.54 5.34
C THR A 87 -19.90 40.04 5.55
N ASN A 88 -19.34 40.55 6.65
CA ASN A 88 -19.05 41.94 6.91
C ASN A 88 -17.54 42.24 6.89
N TYR A 89 -17.18 43.51 7.00
CA TYR A 89 -15.81 43.98 6.90
C TYR A 89 -15.46 44.81 8.14
N ARG A 90 -14.27 44.54 8.72
CA ARG A 90 -13.73 45.31 9.83
C ARG A 90 -13.16 46.62 9.32
N LYS A 91 -12.76 47.49 10.25
CA LYS A 91 -12.13 48.78 9.95
C LYS A 91 -10.86 48.67 9.11
N ASP A 92 -10.10 47.61 9.27
CA ASP A 92 -8.87 47.31 8.47
C ASP A 92 -9.17 46.72 7.09
N GLY A 93 -10.44 46.56 6.74
CA GLY A 93 -10.87 45.95 5.47
C GLY A 93 -10.92 44.41 5.47
N SER A 94 -10.51 43.74 6.57
CA SER A 94 -10.56 42.29 6.66
C SER A 94 -12.01 41.78 6.70
N PRO A 95 -12.39 40.75 5.90
CA PRO A 95 -13.73 40.17 5.97
C PRO A 95 -13.89 39.28 7.21
N TYR A 96 -15.11 39.24 7.74
CA TYR A 96 -15.50 38.31 8.78
C TYR A 96 -16.93 37.82 8.58
N LEU A 97 -17.17 36.56 8.88
CA LEU A 97 -18.49 35.93 8.81
C LEU A 97 -19.26 36.26 10.10
N VAL A 98 -20.32 37.02 9.99
CA VAL A 98 -21.14 37.40 11.16
C VAL A 98 -22.49 36.70 11.12
N ARG A 99 -22.86 36.09 12.24
CA ARG A 99 -24.22 35.67 12.55
C ARG A 99 -24.79 36.67 13.52
N TRP A 100 -25.99 37.20 13.25
CA TRP A 100 -26.61 38.15 14.13
C TRP A 100 -28.13 38.02 14.14
N ASN A 101 -28.70 38.49 15.25
CA ASN A 101 -30.16 38.73 15.35
C ASN A 101 -30.39 40.19 15.68
N ILE A 102 -31.61 40.64 15.34
CA ILE A 102 -32.09 41.98 15.61
C ILE A 102 -33.51 41.92 16.16
N SER A 103 -33.76 42.58 17.26
CA SER A 103 -35.06 42.70 17.90
C SER A 103 -35.48 44.17 18.01
N PRO A 104 -36.71 44.54 17.72
CA PRO A 104 -37.24 45.89 17.95
C PRO A 104 -37.45 46.12 19.45
N VAL A 105 -37.15 47.33 19.88
CA VAL A 105 -37.48 47.85 21.21
C VAL A 105 -38.59 48.88 21.06
N ARG A 106 -39.71 48.66 21.76
CA ARG A 106 -40.90 49.52 21.67
C ARG A 106 -41.07 50.31 22.96
N ASP A 107 -41.67 51.52 22.83
CA ASP A 107 -42.06 52.32 23.95
C ASP A 107 -43.45 51.85 24.52
N GLU A 108 -43.95 52.60 25.54
CA GLU A 108 -45.23 52.28 26.19
C GLU A 108 -46.48 52.44 25.27
N VAL A 109 -46.33 53.18 24.16
CA VAL A 109 -47.37 53.37 23.16
C VAL A 109 -47.32 52.29 22.04
N GLY A 110 -46.23 51.52 22.00
CA GLY A 110 -46.02 50.45 21.04
C GLY A 110 -45.17 50.85 19.83
N ASP A 111 -44.70 52.09 19.76
CA ASP A 111 -43.82 52.58 18.69
C ASP A 111 -42.40 52.05 18.83
N ILE A 112 -41.76 51.70 17.72
CA ILE A 112 -40.39 51.21 17.69
C ILE A 112 -39.43 52.39 17.86
N THR A 113 -38.68 52.39 18.94
CA THR A 113 -37.70 53.44 19.26
C THR A 113 -36.29 53.08 18.93
N HIS A 114 -35.95 51.79 19.11
CA HIS A 114 -34.62 51.25 18.90
C HIS A 114 -34.66 49.84 18.36
N PHE A 115 -33.49 49.37 17.87
CA PHE A 115 -33.22 47.96 17.59
C PHE A 115 -32.02 47.49 18.37
N VAL A 116 -32.14 46.32 18.98
CA VAL A 116 -31.00 45.63 19.65
C VAL A 116 -30.54 44.54 18.77
N SER A 117 -29.25 44.50 18.46
CA SER A 117 -28.61 43.41 17.71
C SER A 117 -27.56 42.72 18.56
N VAL A 118 -27.61 41.41 18.60
CA VAL A 118 -26.58 40.55 19.16
C VAL A 118 -25.88 39.86 18.00
N GLN A 119 -24.55 39.95 17.97
CA GLN A 119 -23.73 39.49 16.85
C GLN A 119 -22.62 38.55 17.35
N GLN A 120 -22.27 37.60 16.50
CA GLN A 120 -21.18 36.64 16.76
C GLN A 120 -20.31 36.50 15.52
N ASP A 121 -18.99 36.59 15.70
CA ASP A 121 -18.03 36.28 14.66
C ASP A 121 -17.87 34.76 14.52
N MET A 122 -18.25 34.26 13.39
CA MET A 122 -18.21 32.82 13.04
C MET A 122 -17.01 32.45 12.18
N THR A 123 -16.13 33.42 11.89
CA THR A 123 -15.02 33.21 10.91
C THR A 123 -14.09 32.09 11.33
N ALA A 124 -13.68 32.02 12.59
CA ALA A 124 -12.79 30.98 13.08
C ALA A 124 -13.46 29.60 13.00
N TYR A 125 -14.74 29.52 13.38
CA TYR A 125 -15.51 28.27 13.32
C TYR A 125 -15.66 27.78 11.88
N ALA A 126 -16.10 28.64 10.97
CA ALA A 126 -16.28 28.30 9.55
C ALA A 126 -14.94 27.84 8.91
N LYS A 127 -13.82 28.49 9.27
CA LYS A 127 -12.50 28.11 8.75
C LYS A 127 -12.06 26.73 9.26
N VAL A 128 -12.33 26.40 10.52
CA VAL A 128 -12.03 25.06 11.07
C VAL A 128 -12.87 23.99 10.37
N GLU A 129 -14.16 24.24 10.18
CA GLU A 129 -15.08 23.33 9.49
C GLU A 129 -14.65 23.10 8.03
N GLU A 130 -14.34 24.17 7.31
CA GLU A 130 -13.86 24.10 5.93
C GLU A 130 -12.53 23.31 5.83
N THR A 131 -11.58 23.60 6.73
CA THR A 131 -10.30 22.90 6.78
C THR A 131 -10.50 21.41 7.08
N SER A 132 -11.38 21.08 8.02
CA SER A 132 -11.72 19.68 8.35
C SER A 132 -12.34 18.95 7.17
N LYS A 133 -13.24 19.61 6.44
CA LYS A 133 -13.86 19.07 5.22
C LYS A 133 -12.82 18.81 4.12
N ILE A 134 -11.92 19.78 3.89
CA ILE A 134 -10.85 19.64 2.88
C ILE A 134 -9.92 18.48 3.25
N LEU A 135 -9.51 18.36 4.53
CA LEU A 135 -8.67 17.27 4.99
C LEU A 135 -9.36 15.90 4.82
N GLY A 136 -10.65 15.80 5.15
CA GLY A 136 -11.44 14.59 4.92
C GLY A 136 -11.45 14.19 3.45
N GLN A 137 -11.75 15.14 2.56
CA GLN A 137 -11.74 14.92 1.11
C GLN A 137 -10.34 14.53 0.58
N ALA A 138 -9.28 15.15 1.10
CA ALA A 138 -7.91 14.82 0.71
C ALA A 138 -7.51 13.40 1.12
N LEU A 139 -7.92 12.96 2.32
CA LEU A 139 -7.71 11.59 2.78
C LEU A 139 -8.47 10.58 1.94
N ASP A 140 -9.71 10.90 1.56
CA ASP A 140 -10.54 10.05 0.71
C ASP A 140 -10.00 9.94 -0.73
N ALA A 141 -9.49 11.04 -1.27
CA ALA A 141 -8.89 11.08 -2.60
C ALA A 141 -7.49 10.47 -2.67
N ALA A 142 -6.87 10.12 -1.54
CA ALA A 142 -5.57 9.50 -1.51
C ALA A 142 -5.62 8.12 -2.18
N ALA A 143 -4.69 7.87 -3.11
CA ALA A 143 -4.60 6.59 -3.82
C ALA A 143 -4.11 5.43 -2.92
N GLN A 144 -3.51 5.75 -1.77
CA GLN A 144 -3.05 4.74 -0.82
C GLN A 144 -4.17 4.37 0.15
N PRO A 145 -4.37 3.07 0.44
CA PRO A 145 -5.25 2.61 1.50
C PRO A 145 -4.89 3.22 2.85
N ILE A 146 -5.83 3.95 3.45
CA ILE A 146 -5.68 4.57 4.77
C ILE A 146 -6.77 4.03 5.69
N LEU A 147 -6.34 3.60 6.88
CA LEU A 147 -7.21 3.13 7.96
C LEU A 147 -6.85 3.85 9.25
N VAL A 148 -7.84 4.37 9.96
CA VAL A 148 -7.65 4.98 11.29
C VAL A 148 -8.50 4.23 12.31
N THR A 149 -7.88 3.95 13.47
CA THR A 149 -8.59 3.34 14.61
C THR A 149 -8.50 4.22 15.83
N ASP A 150 -9.39 3.99 16.79
CA ASP A 150 -9.27 4.52 18.15
C ASP A 150 -8.16 3.77 18.94
N ALA A 151 -7.97 4.17 20.20
CA ALA A 151 -7.00 3.55 21.11
C ALA A 151 -7.31 2.06 21.42
N GLN A 152 -8.55 1.62 21.23
CA GLN A 152 -9.01 0.24 21.42
C GLN A 152 -8.94 -0.56 20.11
N ALA A 153 -8.32 -0.01 19.08
CA ALA A 153 -8.19 -0.57 17.73
C ALA A 153 -9.55 -0.77 17.02
N LYS A 154 -10.60 -0.02 17.37
CA LYS A 154 -11.82 0.04 16.58
C LYS A 154 -11.64 1.01 15.42
N ILE A 155 -12.02 0.59 14.24
CA ILE A 155 -11.93 1.38 13.01
C ILE A 155 -12.93 2.55 13.11
N ILE A 156 -12.42 3.78 12.93
CA ILE A 156 -13.20 5.02 12.94
C ILE A 156 -13.18 5.71 11.58
N PHE A 157 -12.26 5.34 10.69
CA PHE A 157 -12.15 5.86 9.34
C PHE A 157 -11.44 4.86 8.44
N ALA A 158 -11.94 4.71 7.21
CA ALA A 158 -11.27 4.00 6.11
C ALA A 158 -11.55 4.80 4.83
N ASN A 159 -10.50 5.15 4.07
CA ASN A 159 -10.70 5.85 2.82
C ASN A 159 -11.16 4.91 1.69
N GLN A 160 -11.60 5.50 0.57
CA GLN A 160 -12.09 4.75 -0.59
C GLN A 160 -11.07 3.72 -1.10
N ALA A 161 -9.77 4.06 -1.12
CA ALA A 161 -8.72 3.14 -1.55
C ALA A 161 -8.62 1.91 -0.62
N PHE A 162 -8.85 2.08 0.69
CA PHE A 162 -8.89 0.95 1.62
C PHE A 162 -10.11 0.04 1.38
N CYS A 163 -11.28 0.62 1.16
CA CYS A 163 -12.49 -0.13 0.81
C CYS A 163 -12.28 -0.95 -0.47
N GLN A 164 -11.71 -0.34 -1.51
CA GLN A 164 -11.40 -1.02 -2.77
C GLN A 164 -10.42 -2.20 -2.60
N VAL A 165 -9.35 -2.02 -1.82
CA VAL A 165 -8.34 -3.07 -1.66
C VAL A 165 -8.81 -4.20 -0.76
N SER A 166 -9.69 -3.93 0.20
CA SER A 166 -10.19 -4.91 1.17
C SER A 166 -11.49 -5.60 0.73
N ASP A 167 -12.20 -5.01 -0.25
CA ASP A 167 -13.51 -5.43 -0.76
C ASP A 167 -14.63 -5.33 0.29
N TYR A 168 -14.46 -4.45 1.31
CA TYR A 168 -15.47 -4.12 2.30
C TYR A 168 -16.02 -2.72 2.07
N GLU A 169 -17.31 -2.53 2.30
CA GLU A 169 -17.92 -1.21 2.38
C GLU A 169 -17.52 -0.50 3.68
N GLU A 170 -17.41 0.83 3.65
CA GLU A 170 -17.04 1.63 4.83
C GLU A 170 -17.93 1.32 6.04
N SER A 171 -19.25 1.19 5.82
CA SER A 171 -20.23 0.86 6.87
C SER A 171 -19.99 -0.49 7.55
N GLU A 172 -19.35 -1.43 6.87
CA GLU A 172 -18.98 -2.74 7.42
C GLU A 172 -17.66 -2.68 8.21
N LEU A 173 -16.83 -1.69 7.92
CA LEU A 173 -15.53 -1.50 8.57
C LEU A 173 -15.66 -0.74 9.89
N ILE A 174 -16.43 0.34 9.91
CA ILE A 174 -16.56 1.23 11.08
C ILE A 174 -17.05 0.47 12.31
N GLY A 175 -16.33 0.63 13.43
CA GLY A 175 -16.60 -0.02 14.70
C GLY A 175 -16.03 -1.44 14.84
N ASN A 176 -15.64 -2.09 13.74
CA ASN A 176 -14.92 -3.36 13.76
C ASN A 176 -13.41 -3.15 14.03
N THR A 177 -12.64 -4.22 14.19
CA THR A 177 -11.20 -4.16 14.39
C THR A 177 -10.44 -4.69 13.17
N PRO A 178 -9.16 -4.31 12.95
CA PRO A 178 -8.33 -4.82 11.86
C PRO A 178 -8.12 -6.35 11.86
N SER A 179 -8.54 -7.04 12.92
CA SER A 179 -8.58 -8.51 12.94
C SER A 179 -9.48 -9.11 11.85
N LEU A 180 -10.41 -8.31 11.30
CA LEU A 180 -11.26 -8.67 10.18
C LEU A 180 -10.46 -9.10 8.94
N PHE A 181 -9.30 -8.50 8.73
CA PHE A 181 -8.43 -8.74 7.57
C PHE A 181 -7.39 -9.85 7.78
N LYS A 182 -7.32 -10.45 8.97
CA LYS A 182 -6.32 -11.48 9.25
C LYS A 182 -6.48 -12.69 8.35
N SER A 183 -5.42 -13.05 7.63
CA SER A 183 -5.36 -14.27 6.82
C SER A 183 -5.13 -15.54 7.63
N GLY A 184 -4.55 -15.42 8.84
CA GLY A 184 -4.07 -16.54 9.64
C GLY A 184 -2.69 -17.05 9.24
N LEU A 185 -2.02 -16.40 8.28
CA LEU A 185 -0.69 -16.81 7.78
C LEU A 185 0.48 -16.17 8.54
N HIS A 186 0.23 -15.17 9.36
CA HIS A 186 1.20 -14.64 10.31
C HIS A 186 1.05 -15.33 11.66
N ASP A 187 2.17 -15.61 12.32
CA ASP A 187 2.21 -16.17 13.66
C ASP A 187 1.84 -15.13 14.75
N ASP A 188 1.62 -15.61 15.97
CA ASP A 188 1.29 -14.75 17.10
C ASP A 188 2.43 -13.79 17.46
N ASP A 189 3.67 -14.15 17.19
CA ASP A 189 4.84 -13.32 17.52
C ASP A 189 4.93 -12.11 16.58
N PHE A 190 4.50 -12.25 15.33
CA PHE A 190 4.35 -11.11 14.41
C PHE A 190 3.41 -10.05 15.01
N TYR A 191 2.21 -10.44 15.45
CA TYR A 191 1.25 -9.49 16.02
C TYR A 191 1.66 -8.94 17.38
N LYS A 192 2.38 -9.71 18.21
CA LYS A 192 3.02 -9.20 19.44
C LYS A 192 4.02 -8.10 19.14
N ASN A 193 4.86 -8.28 18.11
CA ASN A 193 5.83 -7.29 17.67
C ASN A 193 5.17 -6.01 17.14
N VAL A 194 4.08 -6.12 16.37
CA VAL A 194 3.26 -4.97 15.97
C VAL A 194 2.83 -4.18 17.21
N LYS A 195 2.19 -4.85 18.17
CA LYS A 195 1.67 -4.23 19.39
C LYS A 195 2.78 -3.58 20.22
N ALA A 196 3.90 -4.28 20.43
CA ALA A 196 5.04 -3.77 21.19
C ALA A 196 5.65 -2.50 20.56
N SER A 197 5.79 -2.47 19.23
CA SER A 197 6.30 -1.31 18.50
C SER A 197 5.37 -0.10 18.64
N LEU A 198 4.07 -0.30 18.50
CA LEU A 198 3.07 0.76 18.60
C LEU A 198 2.97 1.33 20.02
N MET A 199 3.10 0.51 21.05
CA MET A 199 3.14 0.95 22.44
C MET A 199 4.34 1.87 22.74
N THR A 200 5.48 1.65 22.09
CA THR A 200 6.68 2.51 22.22
C THR A 200 6.62 3.74 21.32
N ALA A 201 5.50 3.98 20.63
CA ALA A 201 5.29 5.04 19.62
C ALA A 201 6.30 5.01 18.46
N LYS A 202 6.83 3.86 18.15
CA LYS A 202 7.60 3.65 16.91
C LYS A 202 6.62 3.28 15.79
N THR A 203 6.89 3.80 14.60
CA THR A 203 6.20 3.35 13.40
C THR A 203 6.57 1.89 13.14
N PHE A 204 5.58 1.05 12.95
CA PHE A 204 5.78 -0.35 12.55
C PHE A 204 5.59 -0.47 11.03
N GLN A 205 6.54 -1.09 10.36
CA GLN A 205 6.49 -1.33 8.91
C GLN A 205 6.71 -2.80 8.60
N ALA A 206 5.79 -3.39 7.82
CA ALA A 206 5.90 -4.77 7.36
C ALA A 206 4.98 -5.02 6.16
N ILE A 207 5.21 -6.14 5.48
CA ILE A 207 4.25 -6.69 4.52
C ILE A 207 3.30 -7.61 5.29
N PHE A 208 2.02 -7.25 5.31
CA PHE A 208 0.94 -8.05 5.87
C PHE A 208 0.33 -8.92 4.77
N ILE A 209 0.10 -10.18 5.07
CA ILE A 209 -0.73 -11.04 4.23
C ILE A 209 -2.15 -10.96 4.80
N ASN A 210 -2.98 -10.20 4.12
CA ASN A 210 -4.35 -9.95 4.50
C ASN A 210 -5.34 -10.76 3.65
N LYS A 211 -6.58 -10.82 4.12
CA LYS A 211 -7.68 -11.49 3.44
C LYS A 211 -8.77 -10.46 3.10
N ARG A 212 -9.22 -10.43 1.85
CA ARG A 212 -10.37 -9.62 1.40
C ARG A 212 -11.68 -10.24 1.89
N LYS A 213 -12.77 -9.54 1.70
CA LYS A 213 -14.12 -10.02 2.05
C LYS A 213 -14.51 -11.32 1.33
N ASP A 214 -14.10 -11.47 0.08
CA ASP A 214 -14.33 -12.68 -0.73
C ASP A 214 -13.43 -13.87 -0.33
N GLY A 215 -12.50 -13.68 0.61
CA GLY A 215 -11.55 -14.69 1.08
C GLY A 215 -10.23 -14.71 0.31
N THR A 216 -10.06 -13.94 -0.75
CA THR A 216 -8.80 -13.85 -1.51
C THR A 216 -7.72 -13.19 -0.67
N LEU A 217 -6.47 -13.65 -0.86
CA LEU A 217 -5.32 -13.11 -0.15
C LEU A 217 -4.67 -11.97 -0.94
N TYR A 218 -4.20 -10.96 -0.22
CA TYR A 218 -3.41 -9.88 -0.77
C TYR A 218 -2.27 -9.48 0.16
N HIS A 219 -1.18 -9.00 -0.42
CA HIS A 219 -0.01 -8.52 0.31
C HIS A 219 -0.06 -7.02 0.42
N SER A 220 -0.14 -6.52 1.64
CA SER A 220 -0.18 -5.09 1.94
C SER A 220 1.09 -4.66 2.65
N GLU A 221 1.91 -3.86 1.97
CA GLU A 221 3.03 -3.17 2.62
C GLU A 221 2.45 -2.03 3.44
N GLN A 222 2.48 -2.15 4.76
CA GLN A 222 1.82 -1.23 5.69
C GLN A 222 2.81 -0.53 6.61
N SER A 223 2.53 0.75 6.84
CA SER A 223 3.16 1.58 7.87
C SER A 223 2.09 1.98 8.88
N ILE A 224 2.25 1.56 10.14
CA ILE A 224 1.30 1.82 11.22
C ILE A 224 1.96 2.71 12.25
N SER A 225 1.31 3.83 12.59
CA SER A 225 1.80 4.82 13.56
C SER A 225 0.75 5.11 14.62
N ALA A 226 1.19 5.37 15.85
CA ALA A 226 0.33 5.81 16.94
C ALA A 226 0.27 7.36 17.01
N ILE A 227 -0.93 7.91 17.16
CA ILE A 227 -1.18 9.32 17.45
C ILE A 227 -1.36 9.48 18.95
N LYS A 228 -0.75 10.52 19.55
CA LYS A 228 -0.80 10.81 20.98
C LYS A 228 -1.40 12.18 21.27
N ASP A 229 -2.04 12.29 22.41
CA ASP A 229 -2.46 13.55 22.98
C ASP A 229 -1.29 14.33 23.61
N GLN A 230 -1.58 15.54 24.13
CA GLN A 230 -0.59 16.39 24.80
C GLN A 230 -0.03 15.77 26.10
N ALA A 231 -0.73 14.81 26.69
CA ALA A 231 -0.30 14.09 27.88
C ALA A 231 0.55 12.84 27.54
N GLY A 232 0.72 12.53 26.24
CA GLY A 232 1.49 11.39 25.75
C GLY A 232 0.69 10.08 25.66
N ASN A 233 -0.62 10.09 25.90
CA ASN A 233 -1.48 8.92 25.78
C ASN A 233 -1.81 8.68 24.31
N ILE A 234 -1.84 7.42 23.90
CA ILE A 234 -2.24 7.04 22.54
C ILE A 234 -3.76 7.24 22.40
N THR A 235 -4.16 8.05 21.44
CA THR A 235 -5.57 8.31 21.10
C THR A 235 -6.03 7.51 19.89
N ASN A 236 -5.14 7.34 18.90
CA ASN A 236 -5.49 6.72 17.63
C ASN A 236 -4.30 5.96 17.04
N TYR A 237 -4.58 5.06 16.11
CA TYR A 237 -3.59 4.49 15.22
C TYR A 237 -3.96 4.82 13.77
N VAL A 238 -2.95 5.15 12.97
CA VAL A 238 -3.09 5.36 11.52
C VAL A 238 -2.27 4.30 10.80
N SER A 239 -2.90 3.59 9.90
CA SER A 239 -2.25 2.66 8.97
C SER A 239 -2.35 3.23 7.56
N VAL A 240 -1.21 3.33 6.90
CA VAL A 240 -1.11 3.63 5.47
C VAL A 240 -0.52 2.40 4.78
N GLY A 241 -1.19 1.91 3.75
CA GLY A 241 -0.82 0.69 3.07
C GLY A 241 -0.63 0.87 1.57
N LYS A 242 -0.06 -0.17 0.94
CA LYS A 242 0.03 -0.33 -0.51
C LYS A 242 -0.17 -1.80 -0.84
N ASP A 243 -1.10 -2.12 -1.74
CA ASP A 243 -1.19 -3.48 -2.29
C ASP A 243 0.04 -3.74 -3.18
N VAL A 244 0.83 -4.73 -2.79
CA VAL A 244 2.06 -5.13 -3.50
C VAL A 244 1.94 -6.55 -4.07
N THR A 245 0.73 -7.10 -4.11
CA THR A 245 0.47 -8.48 -4.53
C THR A 245 0.96 -8.74 -5.95
N GLU A 246 0.62 -7.86 -6.88
CA GLU A 246 1.02 -7.99 -8.29
C GLU A 246 2.53 -7.85 -8.44
N ARG A 247 3.14 -6.85 -7.81
CA ARG A 247 4.60 -6.67 -7.81
C ARG A 247 5.34 -7.91 -7.31
N LEU A 248 4.89 -8.51 -6.20
CA LEU A 248 5.52 -9.72 -5.66
C LEU A 248 5.33 -10.94 -6.56
N ARG A 249 4.17 -11.07 -7.21
CA ARG A 249 3.93 -12.13 -8.21
C ARG A 249 4.82 -11.98 -9.43
N GLU A 250 4.94 -10.77 -9.95
CA GLU A 250 5.83 -10.46 -11.07
C GLU A 250 7.29 -10.72 -10.73
N GLU A 251 7.74 -10.28 -9.55
CA GLU A 251 9.09 -10.54 -9.06
C GLU A 251 9.38 -12.04 -8.94
N GLN A 252 8.43 -12.79 -8.41
CA GLN A 252 8.55 -14.24 -8.29
C GLN A 252 8.56 -14.92 -9.67
N ALA A 253 7.66 -14.52 -10.58
CA ALA A 253 7.63 -15.04 -11.95
C ALA A 253 8.94 -14.72 -12.71
N LEU A 254 9.50 -13.52 -12.52
CA LEU A 254 10.80 -13.16 -13.06
C LEU A 254 11.93 -14.02 -12.49
N ARG A 255 11.94 -14.25 -11.18
CA ARG A 255 12.91 -15.15 -10.54
C ARG A 255 12.79 -16.57 -11.07
N GLU A 256 11.58 -17.10 -11.16
CA GLU A 256 11.33 -18.43 -11.71
C GLU A 256 11.77 -18.51 -13.17
N SER A 257 11.41 -17.53 -14.00
CA SER A 257 11.86 -17.45 -15.39
C SER A 257 13.38 -17.32 -15.54
N ALA A 258 14.03 -16.62 -14.62
CA ALA A 258 15.50 -16.48 -14.60
C ALA A 258 16.22 -17.74 -14.15
N THR A 259 15.58 -18.62 -13.38
CA THR A 259 16.24 -19.79 -12.76
C THR A 259 15.79 -21.13 -13.30
N VAL A 260 14.54 -21.25 -13.78
CA VAL A 260 13.90 -22.50 -14.18
C VAL A 260 13.56 -22.48 -15.66
N ASP A 261 13.68 -23.62 -16.31
CA ASP A 261 13.17 -23.88 -17.66
C ASP A 261 11.67 -24.20 -17.60
N GLN A 262 10.85 -23.40 -18.25
CA GLN A 262 9.39 -23.44 -18.18
C GLN A 262 8.78 -24.76 -18.68
N LEU A 263 9.43 -25.42 -19.63
CA LEU A 263 8.93 -26.67 -20.19
C LEU A 263 9.18 -27.87 -19.27
N THR A 264 10.38 -27.92 -18.68
CA THR A 264 10.84 -29.10 -17.95
C THR A 264 10.76 -28.97 -16.43
N GLY A 265 10.62 -27.74 -15.92
CA GLY A 265 10.66 -27.44 -14.49
C GLY A 265 12.02 -27.70 -13.84
N LEU A 266 13.07 -27.90 -14.65
CA LEU A 266 14.47 -28.02 -14.19
C LEU A 266 15.14 -26.64 -14.13
N PHE A 267 16.29 -26.55 -13.50
CA PHE A 267 17.11 -25.35 -13.60
C PHE A 267 17.47 -25.08 -15.07
N ASN A 268 17.37 -23.83 -15.49
CA ASN A 268 17.81 -23.43 -16.82
C ASN A 268 19.33 -23.32 -16.91
N ARG A 269 19.87 -23.20 -18.11
CA ARG A 269 21.31 -23.14 -18.36
C ARG A 269 22.02 -22.00 -17.63
N ASN A 270 21.36 -20.81 -17.52
CA ASN A 270 21.96 -19.65 -16.89
C ASN A 270 22.13 -19.86 -15.37
N HIS A 271 21.08 -20.33 -14.70
CA HIS A 271 21.16 -20.66 -13.29
C HIS A 271 22.08 -21.86 -13.05
N GLY A 272 22.07 -22.85 -13.95
CA GLY A 272 22.98 -24.00 -13.92
C GLY A 272 24.44 -23.63 -13.93
N LYS A 273 24.86 -22.63 -14.71
CA LYS A 273 26.22 -22.10 -14.69
C LYS A 273 26.62 -21.52 -13.34
N ALA A 274 25.70 -20.79 -12.68
CA ALA A 274 25.94 -20.27 -11.34
C ALA A 274 26.11 -21.38 -10.31
N LEU A 275 25.22 -22.39 -10.33
CA LEU A 275 25.31 -23.57 -9.46
C LEU A 275 26.61 -24.35 -9.66
N LEU A 276 27.05 -24.53 -10.91
CA LEU A 276 28.32 -25.18 -11.21
C LEU A 276 29.52 -24.41 -10.65
N SER A 277 29.54 -23.09 -10.79
CA SER A 277 30.63 -22.24 -10.26
C SER A 277 30.68 -22.27 -8.72
N GLU A 278 29.52 -22.26 -8.07
CA GLU A 278 29.40 -22.36 -6.62
C GLU A 278 29.91 -23.73 -6.12
N ALA A 279 29.40 -24.82 -6.69
CA ALA A 279 29.82 -26.18 -6.34
C ALA A 279 31.32 -26.43 -6.60
N TYR A 280 31.83 -25.89 -7.71
CA TYR A 280 33.25 -25.97 -8.03
C TYR A 280 34.13 -25.29 -6.97
N SER A 281 33.76 -24.05 -6.57
CA SER A 281 34.46 -23.30 -5.52
C SER A 281 34.43 -24.02 -4.18
N PHE A 282 33.27 -24.60 -3.84
CA PHE A 282 33.08 -25.36 -2.60
C PHE A 282 33.91 -26.65 -2.57
N THR A 283 33.91 -27.40 -3.67
CA THR A 283 34.72 -28.62 -3.86
C THR A 283 36.21 -28.36 -3.68
N LEU A 284 36.73 -27.28 -4.29
CA LEU A 284 38.16 -26.92 -4.13
C LEU A 284 38.49 -26.56 -2.68
N SER A 285 37.60 -25.95 -1.92
CA SER A 285 37.82 -25.55 -0.54
C SER A 285 37.81 -26.72 0.46
N ARG A 286 37.11 -27.82 0.15
CA ARG A 286 36.93 -28.99 1.04
C ARG A 286 37.58 -30.25 0.56
N GLU A 287 38.19 -30.23 -0.62
CA GLU A 287 38.77 -31.42 -1.26
C GLU A 287 37.75 -32.57 -1.44
N GLU A 288 36.46 -32.25 -1.57
CA GLU A 288 35.41 -33.23 -1.78
C GLU A 288 35.29 -33.56 -3.27
N PRO A 289 34.88 -34.78 -3.67
CA PRO A 289 34.75 -35.13 -5.08
C PRO A 289 33.50 -34.50 -5.68
N MET A 290 33.57 -34.01 -6.92
CA MET A 290 32.48 -33.48 -7.70
C MET A 290 32.43 -34.17 -9.05
N SER A 291 31.23 -34.54 -9.53
CA SER A 291 31.05 -35.19 -10.81
C SER A 291 29.94 -34.52 -11.64
N LEU A 292 30.08 -34.60 -12.94
CA LEU A 292 29.08 -34.15 -13.91
C LEU A 292 28.60 -35.31 -14.78
N ILE A 293 27.29 -35.33 -15.10
CA ILE A 293 26.74 -36.19 -16.11
C ILE A 293 26.08 -35.29 -17.16
N LEU A 294 26.53 -35.33 -18.40
CA LEU A 294 25.81 -34.80 -19.56
C LEU A 294 24.97 -35.89 -20.17
N CYS A 295 23.69 -35.61 -20.39
CA CYS A 295 22.71 -36.53 -20.91
C CYS A 295 22.01 -35.88 -22.12
N ASP A 296 21.84 -36.62 -23.21
CA ASP A 296 21.20 -36.16 -24.43
C ASP A 296 20.21 -37.22 -24.94
N ILE A 297 19.04 -36.76 -25.40
CA ILE A 297 18.01 -37.66 -25.90
C ILE A 297 18.37 -38.11 -27.32
N ASP A 298 18.57 -39.41 -27.48
CA ASP A 298 18.94 -39.99 -28.77
C ASP A 298 17.85 -39.78 -29.82
N HIS A 299 18.27 -39.32 -31.01
CA HIS A 299 17.38 -39.10 -32.15
C HIS A 299 16.23 -38.12 -31.92
N PHE A 300 16.35 -37.18 -31.01
CA PHE A 300 15.30 -36.23 -30.65
C PHE A 300 14.79 -35.41 -31.83
N LYS A 301 15.69 -34.99 -32.74
CA LYS A 301 15.28 -34.35 -33.99
C LYS A 301 14.35 -35.21 -34.83
N GLN A 302 14.62 -36.52 -34.96
CA GLN A 302 13.74 -37.42 -35.72
C GLN A 302 12.38 -37.60 -35.06
N ILE A 303 12.31 -37.54 -33.71
CA ILE A 303 11.04 -37.55 -32.99
C ILE A 303 10.24 -36.30 -33.35
N ASN A 304 10.86 -35.12 -33.30
CA ASN A 304 10.19 -33.86 -33.68
C ASN A 304 9.73 -33.88 -35.15
N ASP A 305 10.58 -34.36 -36.05
CA ASP A 305 10.28 -34.41 -37.49
C ASP A 305 9.13 -35.40 -37.81
N SER A 306 8.99 -36.47 -37.02
CA SER A 306 7.97 -37.52 -37.25
C SER A 306 6.65 -37.27 -36.52
N PHE A 307 6.68 -36.68 -35.32
CA PHE A 307 5.52 -36.56 -34.42
C PHE A 307 5.16 -35.11 -34.06
N GLY A 308 5.96 -34.14 -34.52
CA GLY A 308 5.78 -32.72 -34.25
C GLY A 308 6.37 -32.26 -32.92
N HIS A 309 6.66 -30.96 -32.84
CA HIS A 309 7.23 -30.31 -31.62
C HIS A 309 6.43 -30.55 -30.33
N PRO A 310 5.08 -30.54 -30.33
CA PRO A 310 4.33 -30.81 -29.11
C PRO A 310 4.59 -32.18 -28.48
N VAL A 311 4.87 -33.19 -29.29
CA VAL A 311 5.24 -34.54 -28.81
C VAL A 311 6.67 -34.53 -28.28
N GLY A 312 7.59 -33.83 -28.97
CA GLY A 312 8.95 -33.61 -28.46
C GLY A 312 8.97 -32.92 -27.10
N ASP A 313 8.15 -31.91 -26.90
CA ASP A 313 8.00 -31.21 -25.63
C ASP A 313 7.50 -32.13 -24.50
N GLN A 314 6.56 -33.02 -24.80
CA GLN A 314 6.10 -34.05 -23.86
C GLN A 314 7.23 -35.02 -23.47
N ILE A 315 8.06 -35.45 -24.44
CA ILE A 315 9.23 -36.28 -24.17
C ILE A 315 10.22 -35.57 -23.27
N LEU A 316 10.55 -34.31 -23.54
CA LEU A 316 11.43 -33.51 -22.71
C LEU A 316 10.91 -33.41 -21.27
N ALA A 317 9.61 -33.12 -21.06
CA ALA A 317 8.98 -33.06 -19.77
C ALA A 317 8.99 -34.41 -19.02
N GLN A 318 8.74 -35.51 -19.72
CA GLN A 318 8.78 -36.86 -19.13
C GLN A 318 10.20 -37.26 -18.74
N VAL A 319 11.21 -37.08 -19.62
CA VAL A 319 12.61 -37.39 -19.35
C VAL A 319 13.10 -36.57 -18.17
N SER A 320 12.80 -35.26 -18.13
CA SER A 320 13.18 -34.40 -17.00
C SER A 320 12.59 -34.88 -15.69
N GLY A 321 11.33 -35.32 -15.67
CA GLY A 321 10.68 -35.92 -14.51
C GLY A 321 11.36 -37.20 -14.02
N LEU A 322 11.81 -38.06 -14.94
CA LEU A 322 12.57 -39.29 -14.63
C LEU A 322 13.95 -38.94 -14.04
N LEU A 323 14.68 -37.97 -14.62
CA LEU A 323 15.96 -37.52 -14.14
C LEU A 323 15.83 -36.97 -12.73
N ARG A 324 14.89 -36.06 -12.49
CA ARG A 324 14.66 -35.42 -11.18
C ARG A 324 14.30 -36.42 -10.09
N LYS A 325 13.48 -37.44 -10.38
CA LYS A 325 13.10 -38.48 -9.40
C LYS A 325 14.21 -39.47 -9.09
N SER A 326 15.29 -39.48 -9.86
CA SER A 326 16.35 -40.49 -9.78
C SER A 326 17.61 -39.94 -9.05
N VAL A 327 17.70 -38.65 -8.83
CA VAL A 327 18.80 -37.98 -8.13
C VAL A 327 18.42 -37.67 -6.68
N ARG A 328 19.42 -37.40 -5.85
CA ARG A 328 19.25 -37.02 -4.42
C ARG A 328 18.84 -35.54 -4.29
N GLY A 329 18.37 -35.12 -3.11
CA GLY A 329 17.97 -33.74 -2.87
C GLY A 329 19.07 -32.69 -3.06
N ASN A 330 20.34 -33.07 -2.88
CA ASN A 330 21.50 -32.18 -3.08
C ASN A 330 22.01 -32.17 -4.51
N ASP A 331 21.66 -33.16 -5.33
CA ASP A 331 22.04 -33.18 -6.74
C ASP A 331 21.20 -32.17 -7.51
N ARG A 332 21.76 -31.59 -8.57
CA ARG A 332 21.09 -30.58 -9.39
C ARG A 332 20.93 -31.08 -10.81
N VAL A 333 19.70 -31.04 -11.34
CA VAL A 333 19.40 -31.36 -12.72
C VAL A 333 19.09 -30.07 -13.46
N ILE A 334 19.77 -29.84 -14.56
CA ILE A 334 19.80 -28.61 -15.34
C ILE A 334 19.44 -28.95 -16.79
N ARG A 335 18.54 -28.21 -17.40
CA ARG A 335 18.37 -28.24 -18.85
C ARG A 335 19.49 -27.45 -19.49
N TRP A 336 20.47 -28.12 -20.09
CA TRP A 336 21.70 -27.52 -20.59
C TRP A 336 21.57 -26.98 -22.01
N GLY A 337 20.73 -27.61 -22.83
CA GLY A 337 20.43 -27.24 -24.21
C GLY A 337 19.03 -27.64 -24.58
N GLY A 338 18.72 -27.72 -25.89
CA GLY A 338 17.41 -28.10 -26.40
C GLY A 338 16.92 -29.43 -25.88
N GLU A 339 17.75 -30.48 -26.11
CA GLU A 339 17.52 -31.88 -25.71
C GLU A 339 18.58 -32.40 -24.72
N GLU A 340 19.43 -31.51 -24.24
CA GLU A 340 20.56 -31.82 -23.37
C GLU A 340 20.27 -31.48 -21.92
N PHE A 341 20.65 -32.36 -21.02
CA PHE A 341 20.55 -32.21 -19.58
C PHE A 341 21.93 -32.36 -18.95
N LEU A 342 22.24 -31.53 -17.95
CA LEU A 342 23.40 -31.64 -17.13
C LEU A 342 23.00 -31.96 -15.69
N ILE A 343 23.64 -32.97 -15.10
CA ILE A 343 23.42 -33.34 -13.71
C ILE A 343 24.70 -33.05 -12.94
N LEU A 344 24.62 -32.18 -11.95
CA LEU A 344 25.69 -31.85 -11.03
C LEU A 344 25.55 -32.72 -9.78
N LEU A 345 26.60 -33.41 -9.44
CA LEU A 345 26.69 -34.32 -8.31
C LEU A 345 27.79 -33.83 -7.35
N GLU A 346 27.36 -33.33 -6.21
CA GLU A 346 28.28 -32.91 -5.13
C GLU A 346 28.64 -34.12 -4.29
N ASN A 347 29.88 -34.14 -3.75
CA ASN A 347 30.43 -35.24 -2.97
C ASN A 347 30.24 -36.63 -3.63
N CYS A 348 30.59 -36.71 -4.92
CA CYS A 348 30.32 -37.88 -5.75
C CYS A 348 31.55 -38.24 -6.60
N THR A 349 32.00 -39.48 -6.49
CA THR A 349 33.11 -40.01 -7.28
C THR A 349 32.65 -40.46 -8.67
N ASP A 350 33.61 -40.69 -9.59
CA ASP A 350 33.34 -41.15 -10.94
C ASP A 350 32.64 -42.50 -10.99
N MET A 351 32.92 -43.43 -10.10
CA MET A 351 32.25 -44.73 -10.01
C MET A 351 30.79 -44.56 -9.63
N VAL A 352 30.47 -43.77 -8.61
CA VAL A 352 29.09 -43.52 -8.16
C VAL A 352 28.30 -42.74 -9.21
N ALA A 353 28.95 -41.77 -9.86
CA ALA A 353 28.35 -41.05 -10.98
C ALA A 353 28.04 -41.95 -12.20
N ALA A 354 28.95 -42.87 -12.50
CA ALA A 354 28.74 -43.86 -13.57
C ALA A 354 27.57 -44.82 -13.25
N GLU A 355 27.48 -45.33 -12.03
CA GLU A 355 26.36 -46.16 -11.57
C GLU A 355 25.02 -45.43 -11.68
N LEU A 356 24.97 -44.14 -11.28
CA LEU A 356 23.79 -43.32 -11.43
C LEU A 356 23.45 -43.11 -12.90
N ALA A 357 24.42 -42.77 -13.73
CA ALA A 357 24.24 -42.58 -15.17
C ALA A 357 23.67 -43.85 -15.85
N GLU A 358 24.18 -45.02 -15.50
CA GLU A 358 23.66 -46.30 -16.05
C GLU A 358 22.23 -46.59 -15.58
N ARG A 359 21.95 -46.31 -14.31
CA ARG A 359 20.58 -46.46 -13.79
C ARG A 359 19.61 -45.49 -14.47
N LEU A 360 20.01 -44.26 -14.77
CA LEU A 360 19.21 -43.28 -15.51
C LEU A 360 18.96 -43.77 -16.93
N ARG A 361 20.00 -44.24 -17.63
CA ARG A 361 19.91 -44.80 -19.00
C ARG A 361 18.90 -45.94 -19.07
N LEU A 362 19.04 -46.93 -18.18
CA LEU A 362 18.18 -48.09 -18.13
C LEU A 362 16.71 -47.71 -17.81
N ARG A 363 16.53 -46.81 -16.89
CA ARG A 363 15.19 -46.34 -16.50
C ARG A 363 14.47 -45.65 -17.66
N ILE A 364 15.16 -44.74 -18.39
CA ILE A 364 14.59 -44.07 -19.55
C ILE A 364 14.32 -45.05 -20.68
N ALA A 365 15.27 -45.98 -20.98
CA ALA A 365 15.10 -46.97 -22.02
C ALA A 365 13.98 -47.99 -21.73
N SER A 366 13.62 -48.23 -20.47
CA SER A 366 12.50 -49.10 -20.07
C SER A 366 11.16 -48.42 -20.03
N GLU A 367 11.12 -47.08 -20.07
CA GLU A 367 9.88 -46.29 -20.03
C GLU A 367 9.15 -46.35 -21.36
N GLN A 368 7.82 -46.31 -21.29
CA GLN A 368 6.95 -46.23 -22.48
C GLN A 368 6.48 -44.79 -22.66
N PHE A 369 6.98 -44.14 -23.70
CA PHE A 369 6.60 -42.78 -24.04
C PHE A 369 5.38 -42.80 -24.95
N GLN A 370 4.36 -42.07 -24.60
CA GLN A 370 3.11 -41.99 -25.36
C GLN A 370 3.39 -41.53 -26.80
N ASN A 371 2.79 -42.16 -27.79
CA ASN A 371 2.91 -41.93 -29.24
C ASN A 371 4.28 -42.28 -29.87
N VAL A 372 5.37 -42.43 -29.13
CA VAL A 372 6.73 -42.66 -29.67
C VAL A 372 7.25 -44.03 -29.32
N GLY A 373 6.77 -44.65 -28.24
CA GLY A 373 7.25 -45.92 -27.76
C GLY A 373 8.51 -45.79 -26.90
N LYS A 374 9.62 -46.33 -27.35
CA LYS A 374 10.90 -46.31 -26.60
C LYS A 374 11.76 -45.13 -26.99
N VAL A 375 12.28 -44.44 -26.01
CA VAL A 375 13.26 -43.36 -26.13
C VAL A 375 14.52 -43.75 -25.35
N THR A 376 15.70 -43.48 -25.90
CA THR A 376 16.97 -43.74 -25.24
C THR A 376 17.76 -42.47 -25.05
N VAL A 377 18.77 -42.51 -24.19
CA VAL A 377 19.68 -41.41 -23.94
C VAL A 377 21.14 -41.85 -24.00
N SER A 378 21.98 -40.97 -24.51
CA SER A 378 23.43 -41.12 -24.42
C SER A 378 23.95 -40.25 -23.30
N LEU A 379 24.97 -40.74 -22.55
CA LEU A 379 25.52 -40.03 -21.40
C LEU A 379 27.05 -39.93 -21.47
N GLY A 380 27.57 -38.77 -21.03
CA GLY A 380 28.95 -38.58 -20.74
C GLY A 380 29.11 -38.31 -19.25
N VAL A 381 30.10 -38.93 -18.58
CA VAL A 381 30.33 -38.78 -17.17
C VAL A 381 31.78 -38.33 -16.95
N ALA A 382 31.98 -37.32 -16.10
CA ALA A 382 33.32 -36.86 -15.73
C ALA A 382 33.33 -36.36 -14.30
N SER A 383 34.40 -36.73 -13.55
CA SER A 383 34.66 -36.21 -12.19
C SER A 383 35.79 -35.23 -12.21
N LEU A 384 35.74 -34.22 -11.31
CA LEU A 384 36.75 -33.18 -11.19
C LEU A 384 38.08 -33.78 -10.75
N PHE A 385 39.15 -33.42 -11.45
CA PHE A 385 40.54 -33.77 -11.06
C PHE A 385 41.26 -32.57 -10.44
N GLN A 386 42.33 -32.88 -9.72
CA GLN A 386 43.19 -31.82 -9.15
C GLN A 386 43.73 -30.89 -10.24
N LYS A 387 43.60 -29.58 -10.02
CA LYS A 387 44.04 -28.50 -10.92
C LYS A 387 43.26 -28.39 -12.27
N GLU A 388 42.19 -29.14 -12.44
CA GLU A 388 41.31 -29.01 -13.63
C GLU A 388 40.38 -27.82 -13.45
N SER A 389 40.17 -26.97 -14.49
CA SER A 389 39.16 -25.91 -14.46
C SER A 389 37.76 -26.47 -14.70
N LEU A 390 36.73 -25.72 -14.31
CA LEU A 390 35.33 -26.09 -14.55
C LEU A 390 35.03 -26.29 -16.05
N GLU A 391 35.61 -25.43 -16.89
CA GLU A 391 35.46 -25.51 -18.36
C GLU A 391 36.08 -26.78 -18.91
N GLN A 392 37.26 -27.19 -18.40
CA GLN A 392 37.92 -28.42 -18.79
C GLN A 392 37.11 -29.65 -18.39
N LEU A 393 36.53 -29.64 -17.18
CA LEU A 393 35.66 -30.72 -16.71
C LEU A 393 34.40 -30.84 -17.60
N ILE A 394 33.76 -29.73 -17.92
CA ILE A 394 32.58 -29.72 -18.80
C ILE A 394 32.96 -30.21 -20.19
N SER A 395 34.07 -29.75 -20.76
CA SER A 395 34.54 -30.19 -22.09
C SER A 395 34.82 -31.67 -22.12
N ARG A 396 35.42 -32.22 -21.07
CA ARG A 396 35.71 -33.66 -20.96
C ARG A 396 34.44 -34.50 -20.83
N CYS A 397 33.45 -34.00 -20.13
CA CYS A 397 32.13 -34.61 -20.04
C CYS A 397 31.42 -34.63 -21.41
N ASP A 398 31.51 -33.53 -22.17
CA ASP A 398 30.96 -33.40 -23.52
C ASP A 398 31.68 -34.36 -24.52
N GLU A 399 33.01 -34.43 -24.50
CA GLU A 399 33.77 -35.41 -25.29
C GLU A 399 33.32 -36.86 -25.02
N ALA A 400 33.02 -37.19 -23.77
CA ALA A 400 32.53 -38.49 -23.37
C ALA A 400 31.11 -38.75 -23.91
N LEU A 401 30.21 -37.76 -23.82
CA LEU A 401 28.87 -37.85 -24.42
C LEU A 401 28.95 -38.05 -25.94
N TYR A 402 29.80 -37.28 -26.61
CA TYR A 402 30.00 -37.41 -28.04
C TYR A 402 30.48 -38.85 -28.44
N LYS A 403 31.36 -39.46 -27.65
CA LYS A 403 31.77 -40.85 -27.86
C LYS A 403 30.60 -41.81 -27.69
N SER A 404 29.75 -41.64 -26.70
CA SER A 404 28.54 -42.44 -26.52
C SER A 404 27.62 -42.35 -27.74
N LYS A 405 27.41 -41.17 -28.30
CA LYS A 405 26.62 -40.96 -29.50
C LYS A 405 27.21 -41.65 -30.74
N ARG A 406 28.54 -41.57 -30.90
CA ARG A 406 29.24 -42.20 -32.04
C ARG A 406 29.32 -43.74 -31.96
N ASN A 407 29.40 -44.31 -30.77
CA ASN A 407 29.57 -45.74 -30.55
C ASN A 407 28.25 -46.53 -30.55
N GLY A 408 27.16 -45.94 -31.06
CA GLY A 408 25.87 -46.62 -31.23
C GLY A 408 24.75 -46.13 -30.34
N ARG A 409 24.98 -45.01 -29.55
CA ARG A 409 23.98 -44.42 -28.65
C ARG A 409 23.55 -45.34 -27.51
N ASN A 410 22.52 -44.92 -26.73
CA ASN A 410 21.96 -45.71 -25.62
C ASN A 410 23.06 -46.30 -24.72
N GLN A 411 24.06 -45.50 -24.34
CA GLN A 411 25.20 -45.90 -23.50
C GLN A 411 25.81 -44.71 -22.78
N LEU A 412 26.65 -45.00 -21.83
CA LEU A 412 27.50 -43.99 -21.14
C LEU A 412 28.97 -44.18 -21.49
N THR A 413 29.70 -43.10 -21.44
CA THR A 413 31.18 -43.10 -21.54
C THR A 413 31.76 -42.26 -20.39
N LEU A 414 32.86 -42.75 -19.79
CA LEU A 414 33.62 -42.01 -18.82
C LEU A 414 34.65 -41.13 -19.51
N GLY A 415 34.67 -39.85 -19.12
CA GLY A 415 35.67 -38.88 -19.57
C GLY A 415 37.03 -39.16 -18.96
N LYS A 416 37.95 -39.66 -19.76
CA LYS A 416 39.34 -39.95 -19.31
C LYS A 416 40.13 -38.66 -19.18
N VAL A 417 40.96 -38.57 -18.14
CA VAL A 417 41.95 -37.51 -18.01
C VAL A 417 42.94 -37.64 -19.16
N ARG A 418 43.22 -36.53 -19.83
CA ARG A 418 44.38 -36.49 -20.72
C ARG A 418 45.61 -36.44 -19.81
N THR A 419 46.24 -37.57 -19.58
CA THR A 419 47.64 -37.56 -19.09
C THR A 419 48.45 -36.91 -20.19
N SER A 420 48.83 -35.63 -20.00
CA SER A 420 49.85 -35.06 -20.86
C SER A 420 51.15 -35.92 -20.75
N PRO A 421 51.79 -36.23 -21.90
CA PRO A 421 53.02 -36.96 -21.87
C PRO A 421 54.15 -36.24 -21.14
#